data_59ddb00540ff80be3e87877313ae507c
#
_entry.id   59ddb00540ff80be3e87877313ae507c
#
_cell.length_a   1.000
_cell.length_b   1.000
_cell.length_c   1.000
_cell.angle_alpha   90.00
_cell.angle_beta   90.00
_cell.angle_gamma   90.00
#
_symmetry.space_group_name_H-M   'P 1'
#
loop_
_entity.id
_entity.type
_entity.pdbx_description
1 polymer ?
#
loop_
_entity_poly.entity_id
_entity_poly.type
_entity_poly.pdbx_seq_one_letter_code
_entity_poly.pdbx_strand_id
1 'polypeptide(L)'
;GLNIELYPITSDSLALEALRFGSADMAFLDGGAAWMGWQSYGLEAMAADMKSDGRTYYSAHAWVLNDSAAGQAALDDDDTTDPFAELAGEVSCHTGWLTSAGMLIPMGYFIGQGYADVVGDEDDIESLRNTIFSHFSEDASIPESGSLYYGYSGALRCLSEGEGAVAFAKDSTVDAYCAADDQERETWCLDRDRYVALPAFGQAPSHPLMYLSLIHI
;
A
#
# COMPACT_ATOMS: atom_id res chain seq x y z
N GLY A 1 19.26 11.78 30.91
CA GLY A 1 18.68 11.67 29.58
C GLY A 1 18.28 10.21 29.33
N LEU A 2 17.38 9.98 28.43
CA LEU A 2 17.03 8.62 27.98
C LEU A 2 18.21 8.06 27.16
N ASN A 3 18.58 6.80 27.40
CA ASN A 3 19.47 6.06 26.51
C ASN A 3 18.61 5.37 25.47
N ILE A 4 18.79 5.73 24.19
CA ILE A 4 18.03 5.14 23.07
C ILE A 4 19.01 4.30 22.27
N GLU A 5 18.69 3.01 22.11
CA GLU A 5 19.42 2.08 21.27
C GLU A 5 18.54 1.71 20.07
N LEU A 6 19.15 1.68 18.88
CA LEU A 6 18.44 1.25 17.67
C LEU A 6 18.51 -0.27 17.55
N TYR A 7 17.33 -0.88 17.44
CA TYR A 7 17.20 -2.31 17.17
C TYR A 7 17.00 -2.49 15.65
N PRO A 8 17.95 -3.08 14.90
CA PRO A 8 17.85 -3.19 13.45
C PRO A 8 16.79 -4.23 13.05
N ILE A 9 15.79 -3.79 12.30
CA ILE A 9 14.68 -4.60 11.80
C ILE A 9 14.50 -4.33 10.32
N THR A 10 14.11 -5.36 9.56
CA THR A 10 14.00 -5.29 8.10
C THR A 10 12.57 -5.36 7.58
N SER A 11 11.58 -5.58 8.46
CA SER A 11 10.16 -5.63 8.09
C SER A 11 9.25 -5.26 9.26
N ASP A 12 8.03 -4.81 8.96
CA ASP A 12 7.00 -4.52 9.97
C ASP A 12 6.60 -5.75 10.77
N SER A 13 6.59 -6.93 10.16
CA SER A 13 6.31 -8.20 10.86
C SER A 13 7.33 -8.49 11.95
N LEU A 14 8.64 -8.30 11.66
CA LEU A 14 9.69 -8.46 12.65
C LEU A 14 9.65 -7.36 13.72
N ALA A 15 9.27 -6.13 13.36
CA ALA A 15 9.05 -5.04 14.30
C ALA A 15 7.92 -5.37 15.28
N LEU A 16 6.81 -5.89 14.76
CA LEU A 16 5.66 -6.33 15.55
C LEU A 16 6.05 -7.46 16.53
N GLU A 17 6.80 -8.44 16.08
CA GLU A 17 7.31 -9.51 16.94
C GLU A 17 8.28 -8.98 18.01
N ALA A 18 9.19 -8.06 17.64
CA ALA A 18 10.13 -7.47 18.57
C ALA A 18 9.41 -6.72 19.71
N LEU A 19 8.34 -5.97 19.40
CA LEU A 19 7.48 -5.34 20.40
C LEU A 19 6.76 -6.37 21.26
N ARG A 20 6.12 -7.36 20.62
CA ARG A 20 5.37 -8.41 21.30
C ARG A 20 6.20 -9.20 22.31
N PHE A 21 7.45 -9.51 21.98
CA PHE A 21 8.36 -10.30 22.82
C PHE A 21 9.30 -9.43 23.69
N GLY A 22 9.15 -8.11 23.66
CA GLY A 22 9.92 -7.20 24.49
C GLY A 22 11.39 -7.08 24.08
N SER A 23 11.73 -7.40 22.82
CA SER A 23 13.06 -7.16 22.25
C SER A 23 13.25 -5.71 21.83
N ALA A 24 12.15 -4.99 21.64
CA ALA A 24 12.11 -3.55 21.43
C ALA A 24 10.97 -2.95 22.28
N ASP A 25 11.16 -1.72 22.76
CA ASP A 25 10.19 -1.00 23.58
C ASP A 25 9.18 -0.24 22.70
N MET A 26 9.62 0.26 21.54
CA MET A 26 8.83 1.08 20.61
C MET A 26 9.25 0.81 19.17
N ALA A 27 8.30 0.89 18.25
CA ALA A 27 8.59 0.87 16.82
C ALA A 27 7.55 1.68 16.03
N PHE A 28 7.98 2.32 14.95
CA PHE A 28 7.07 2.79 13.92
C PHE A 28 6.62 1.58 13.08
N LEU A 29 5.33 1.43 12.90
CA LEU A 29 4.74 0.34 12.12
C LEU A 29 3.91 0.90 10.96
N ASP A 30 3.84 0.15 9.87
CA ASP A 30 2.81 0.36 8.84
C ASP A 30 1.41 0.20 9.45
N GLY A 31 0.41 0.85 8.86
CA GLY A 31 -0.95 0.88 9.40
C GLY A 31 -1.57 -0.50 9.62
N GLY A 32 -1.29 -1.47 8.74
CA GLY A 32 -1.78 -2.84 8.87
C GLY A 32 -1.13 -3.58 10.04
N ALA A 33 0.19 -3.49 10.17
CA ALA A 33 0.93 -4.08 11.29
C ALA A 33 0.54 -3.43 12.62
N ALA A 34 0.35 -2.11 12.64
CA ALA A 34 -0.10 -1.37 13.82
C ALA A 34 -1.51 -1.80 14.26
N TRP A 35 -2.43 -1.95 13.29
CA TRP A 35 -3.78 -2.45 13.57
C TRP A 35 -3.75 -3.87 14.15
N MET A 36 -2.97 -4.77 13.56
CA MET A 36 -2.79 -6.14 14.07
C MET A 36 -2.20 -6.13 15.49
N GLY A 37 -1.19 -5.30 15.73
CA GLY A 37 -0.56 -5.13 17.04
C GLY A 37 -1.55 -4.67 18.11
N TRP A 38 -2.37 -3.68 17.78
CA TRP A 38 -3.43 -3.20 18.66
C TRP A 38 -4.51 -4.27 18.91
N GLN A 39 -5.02 -4.90 17.83
CA GLN A 39 -6.13 -5.84 17.90
C GLN A 39 -5.75 -7.15 18.62
N SER A 40 -4.53 -7.66 18.36
CA SER A 40 -4.16 -9.03 18.75
C SER A 40 -3.15 -9.09 19.90
N TYR A 41 -2.35 -8.04 20.10
CA TYR A 41 -1.21 -8.10 21.04
C TYR A 41 -1.22 -7.01 22.10
N GLY A 42 -2.25 -6.16 22.15
CA GLY A 42 -2.39 -5.10 23.16
C GLY A 42 -1.37 -3.98 22.99
N LEU A 43 -0.86 -3.76 21.79
CA LEU A 43 -0.05 -2.59 21.50
C LEU A 43 -0.91 -1.33 21.49
N GLU A 44 -0.32 -0.22 21.90
CA GLU A 44 -0.95 1.10 21.89
C GLU A 44 -0.14 2.07 21.03
N ALA A 45 -0.83 3.01 20.37
CA ALA A 45 -0.18 4.10 19.65
C ALA A 45 0.09 5.27 20.58
N MET A 46 1.35 5.73 20.67
CA MET A 46 1.69 6.90 21.47
C MET A 46 1.86 8.18 20.62
N ALA A 47 2.17 8.03 19.35
CA ALA A 47 2.36 9.13 18.39
C ALA A 47 2.09 8.62 16.96
N ALA A 48 1.98 9.52 16.01
CA ALA A 48 1.93 9.20 14.59
C ALA A 48 2.89 10.12 13.82
N ASP A 49 3.48 9.60 12.75
CA ASP A 49 4.21 10.42 11.80
C ASP A 49 3.28 11.47 11.19
N MET A 50 3.71 12.72 11.13
CA MET A 50 2.93 13.81 10.58
C MET A 50 3.51 14.19 9.20
N LYS A 51 2.66 14.18 8.20
CA LYS A 51 3.01 14.63 6.85
C LYS A 51 3.31 16.13 6.83
N SER A 52 4.00 16.60 5.81
CA SER A 52 4.35 18.02 5.65
C SER A 52 3.13 18.95 5.60
N ASP A 53 1.98 18.43 5.19
CA ASP A 53 0.68 19.14 5.16
C ASP A 53 -0.11 19.06 6.49
N GLY A 54 0.45 18.44 7.52
CA GLY A 54 -0.15 18.28 8.84
C GLY A 54 -1.06 17.07 9.00
N ARG A 55 -1.29 16.26 7.95
CA ARG A 55 -2.07 15.03 8.05
C ARG A 55 -1.30 13.94 8.79
N THR A 56 -2.02 13.12 9.55
CA THR A 56 -1.52 11.89 10.20
C THR A 56 -2.01 10.62 9.50
N TYR A 57 -2.40 10.75 8.24
CA TYR A 57 -2.86 9.66 7.38
C TYR A 57 -2.45 9.92 5.94
N TYR A 58 -2.54 8.90 5.11
CA TYR A 58 -2.46 8.94 3.66
C TYR A 58 -3.59 8.12 3.04
N SER A 59 -3.96 8.43 1.82
CA SER A 59 -4.99 7.69 1.09
C SER A 59 -4.37 6.63 0.18
N ALA A 60 -5.01 5.47 0.09
CA ALA A 60 -4.64 4.41 -0.84
C ALA A 60 -5.39 4.60 -2.17
N HIS A 61 -4.66 4.53 -3.28
CA HIS A 61 -5.18 4.70 -4.63
C HIS A 61 -4.69 3.60 -5.57
N ALA A 62 -5.49 3.34 -6.60
CA ALA A 62 -4.99 2.75 -7.84
C ALA A 62 -4.50 3.88 -8.76
N TRP A 63 -3.28 3.77 -9.22
CA TRP A 63 -2.70 4.62 -10.24
C TRP A 63 -2.71 3.87 -11.56
N VAL A 64 -3.26 4.49 -12.59
CA VAL A 64 -3.35 3.94 -13.96
C VAL A 64 -2.83 4.97 -14.96
N LEU A 65 -2.59 4.57 -16.21
CA LEU A 65 -2.25 5.52 -17.26
C LEU A 65 -3.53 6.11 -17.88
N ASN A 66 -3.46 7.36 -18.29
CA ASN A 66 -4.58 8.11 -18.86
C ASN A 66 -5.13 7.52 -20.17
N ASP A 67 -4.34 6.72 -20.88
CA ASP A 67 -4.70 6.03 -22.14
C ASP A 67 -5.14 4.56 -21.92
N SER A 68 -5.14 4.05 -20.69
CA SER A 68 -5.71 2.75 -20.35
C SER A 68 -7.24 2.80 -20.27
N ALA A 69 -7.90 1.62 -20.34
CA ALA A 69 -9.36 1.53 -20.19
C ALA A 69 -9.84 2.13 -18.87
N ALA A 70 -9.21 1.77 -17.75
CA ALA A 70 -9.53 2.31 -16.43
C ALA A 70 -9.24 3.82 -16.33
N GLY A 71 -8.16 4.30 -16.97
CA GLY A 71 -7.83 5.73 -17.01
C GLY A 71 -8.85 6.53 -17.81
N GLN A 72 -9.29 6.02 -18.95
CA GLN A 72 -10.35 6.64 -19.76
C GLN A 72 -11.69 6.64 -19.02
N ALA A 73 -12.07 5.53 -18.38
CA ALA A 73 -13.27 5.45 -17.57
C ALA A 73 -13.26 6.43 -16.37
N ALA A 74 -12.08 6.67 -15.79
CA ALA A 74 -11.93 7.64 -14.69
C ALA A 74 -11.98 9.11 -15.13
N LEU A 75 -11.64 9.39 -16.39
CA LEU A 75 -11.63 10.73 -16.98
C LEU A 75 -12.92 11.05 -17.74
N ASP A 76 -13.77 10.07 -17.95
CA ASP A 76 -15.05 10.19 -18.58
C ASP A 76 -16.06 10.87 -17.61
N ASP A 77 -16.94 11.73 -18.13
CA ASP A 77 -18.05 12.32 -17.37
C ASP A 77 -19.28 11.38 -17.31
N ASP A 78 -19.14 10.13 -17.78
CA ASP A 78 -20.23 9.14 -17.80
C ASP A 78 -20.27 8.34 -16.49
N ASP A 79 -21.24 8.63 -15.62
CA ASP A 79 -21.47 7.94 -14.35
C ASP A 79 -21.78 6.43 -14.51
N THR A 80 -21.95 5.92 -15.74
CA THR A 80 -22.18 4.49 -16.00
C THR A 80 -20.89 3.70 -16.20
N THR A 81 -19.74 4.36 -16.39
CA THR A 81 -18.43 3.72 -16.47
C THR A 81 -17.83 3.53 -15.08
N ASP A 82 -17.30 2.35 -14.82
CA ASP A 82 -16.67 2.02 -13.53
C ASP A 82 -15.17 1.68 -13.74
N PRO A 83 -14.27 2.62 -13.41
CA PRO A 83 -12.85 2.42 -13.63
C PRO A 83 -12.25 1.23 -12.84
N PHE A 84 -12.89 0.81 -11.74
CA PHE A 84 -12.41 -0.35 -10.98
C PHE A 84 -12.78 -1.67 -11.67
N ALA A 85 -13.92 -1.72 -12.37
CA ALA A 85 -14.32 -2.90 -13.14
C ALA A 85 -13.35 -3.16 -14.32
N GLU A 86 -12.76 -2.10 -14.90
CA GLU A 86 -11.79 -2.19 -15.99
C GLU A 86 -10.42 -2.75 -15.56
N LEU A 87 -10.20 -2.99 -14.25
CA LEU A 87 -8.97 -3.56 -13.73
C LEU A 87 -8.98 -5.10 -13.67
N ALA A 88 -10.14 -5.73 -13.87
CA ALA A 88 -10.27 -7.18 -13.83
C ALA A 88 -9.46 -7.84 -14.97
N GLY A 89 -8.59 -8.79 -14.61
CA GLY A 89 -7.71 -9.48 -15.56
C GLY A 89 -6.44 -8.72 -15.94
N GLU A 90 -6.29 -7.46 -15.52
CA GLU A 90 -5.10 -6.67 -15.79
C GLU A 90 -3.94 -7.03 -14.84
N VAL A 91 -2.70 -6.81 -15.28
CA VAL A 91 -1.52 -7.03 -14.43
C VAL A 91 -1.42 -5.92 -13.37
N SER A 92 -1.46 -6.29 -12.10
CA SER A 92 -1.37 -5.35 -10.97
C SER A 92 0.04 -5.29 -10.38
N CYS A 93 0.47 -4.08 -10.01
CA CYS A 93 1.73 -3.79 -9.35
C CYS A 93 1.48 -3.41 -7.88
N HIS A 94 1.86 -4.30 -6.96
CA HIS A 94 1.75 -4.08 -5.53
C HIS A 94 3.06 -3.57 -4.93
N THR A 95 3.01 -2.90 -3.78
CA THR A 95 4.23 -2.40 -3.11
C THR A 95 4.99 -3.46 -2.32
N GLY A 96 4.40 -4.63 -2.14
CA GLY A 96 4.95 -5.78 -1.41
C GLY A 96 3.85 -6.52 -0.66
N TRP A 97 4.22 -7.67 -0.11
CA TRP A 97 3.28 -8.52 0.62
C TRP A 97 2.76 -7.85 1.90
N LEU A 98 1.44 -7.82 2.09
CA LEU A 98 0.71 -7.29 3.25
C LEU A 98 0.94 -5.79 3.55
N THR A 99 1.39 -5.01 2.58
CA THR A 99 1.49 -3.56 2.73
C THR A 99 0.10 -2.89 2.72
N SER A 100 -0.10 -1.85 3.53
CA SER A 100 -1.42 -1.23 3.71
C SER A 100 -1.98 -0.65 2.41
N ALA A 101 -1.39 0.41 1.87
CA ALA A 101 -1.92 1.08 0.68
C ALA A 101 -1.64 0.35 -0.63
N GLY A 102 -0.62 -0.53 -0.64
CA GLY A 102 -0.23 -1.28 -1.83
C GLY A 102 -0.95 -2.63 -1.98
N MET A 103 -1.62 -3.12 -0.94
CA MET A 103 -2.28 -4.42 -1.00
C MET A 103 -3.52 -4.53 -0.13
N LEU A 104 -3.42 -4.39 1.21
CA LEU A 104 -4.50 -4.73 2.12
C LEU A 104 -5.75 -3.86 1.91
N ILE A 105 -5.58 -2.53 1.82
CA ILE A 105 -6.71 -1.61 1.63
C ILE A 105 -7.33 -1.79 0.25
N PRO A 106 -6.58 -1.81 -0.86
CA PRO A 106 -7.15 -2.10 -2.18
C PRO A 106 -7.90 -3.43 -2.22
N MET A 107 -7.29 -4.53 -1.77
CA MET A 107 -7.93 -5.84 -1.83
C MET A 107 -9.16 -5.92 -0.92
N GLY A 108 -9.11 -5.32 0.27
CA GLY A 108 -10.29 -5.20 1.13
C GLY A 108 -11.43 -4.44 0.46
N TYR A 109 -11.12 -3.40 -0.32
CA TYR A 109 -12.10 -2.69 -1.13
C TYR A 109 -12.67 -3.57 -2.25
N PHE A 110 -11.80 -4.20 -3.06
CA PHE A 110 -12.25 -5.06 -4.17
C PHE A 110 -13.15 -6.21 -3.69
N ILE A 111 -12.78 -6.87 -2.59
CA ILE A 111 -13.58 -7.94 -1.99
C ILE A 111 -14.88 -7.36 -1.39
N GLY A 112 -14.78 -6.29 -0.62
CA GLY A 112 -15.93 -5.68 0.06
C GLY A 112 -16.98 -5.07 -0.86
N GLN A 113 -16.58 -4.59 -2.04
CA GLN A 113 -17.49 -4.08 -3.07
C GLN A 113 -17.97 -5.16 -4.06
N GLY A 114 -17.44 -6.39 -3.94
CA GLY A 114 -17.84 -7.50 -4.80
C GLY A 114 -17.18 -7.52 -6.19
N TYR A 115 -16.07 -6.81 -6.37
CA TYR A 115 -15.26 -6.92 -7.60
C TYR A 115 -14.46 -8.23 -7.63
N ALA A 116 -13.97 -8.68 -6.48
CA ALA A 116 -13.15 -9.87 -6.36
C ALA A 116 -13.77 -10.87 -5.38
N ASP A 117 -13.89 -12.12 -5.78
CA ASP A 117 -14.26 -13.23 -4.92
C ASP A 117 -13.02 -13.80 -4.22
N VAL A 118 -13.13 -14.13 -2.94
CA VAL A 118 -12.06 -14.78 -2.18
C VAL A 118 -11.80 -16.18 -2.75
N VAL A 119 -10.54 -16.46 -3.09
CA VAL A 119 -10.10 -17.76 -3.60
C VAL A 119 -9.31 -18.49 -2.53
N GLY A 120 -9.97 -19.39 -1.84
CA GLY A 120 -9.41 -20.19 -0.73
C GLY A 120 -10.20 -20.08 0.55
N ASP A 121 -9.52 -20.17 1.68
CA ASP A 121 -10.09 -20.05 3.01
C ASP A 121 -10.06 -18.56 3.44
N GLU A 122 -11.19 -18.00 3.84
CA GLU A 122 -11.32 -16.59 4.26
C GLU A 122 -10.47 -16.28 5.52
N ASP A 123 -10.18 -17.28 6.34
CA ASP A 123 -9.34 -17.16 7.53
C ASP A 123 -7.83 -17.37 7.25
N ASP A 124 -7.46 -17.78 6.03
CA ASP A 124 -6.08 -17.99 5.63
C ASP A 124 -5.56 -16.79 4.81
N ILE A 125 -4.55 -16.11 5.35
CA ILE A 125 -3.94 -14.95 4.70
C ILE A 125 -3.32 -15.27 3.32
N GLU A 126 -2.89 -16.50 3.06
CA GLU A 126 -2.37 -16.91 1.76
C GLU A 126 -3.47 -16.96 0.68
N SER A 127 -4.75 -17.07 1.06
CA SER A 127 -5.88 -16.93 0.15
C SER A 127 -5.92 -15.55 -0.52
N LEU A 128 -5.37 -14.50 0.12
CA LEU A 128 -5.24 -13.17 -0.49
C LEU A 128 -4.39 -13.20 -1.76
N ARG A 129 -3.30 -13.97 -1.78
CA ARG A 129 -2.45 -14.12 -2.97
C ARG A 129 -3.21 -14.78 -4.13
N ASN A 130 -3.94 -15.84 -3.83
CA ASN A 130 -4.75 -16.54 -4.83
C ASN A 130 -5.88 -15.62 -5.37
N THR A 131 -6.48 -14.83 -4.48
CA THR A 131 -7.50 -13.84 -4.85
C THR A 131 -6.95 -12.76 -5.78
N ILE A 132 -5.74 -12.24 -5.49
CA ILE A 132 -5.06 -11.27 -6.36
C ILE A 132 -4.85 -11.87 -7.75
N PHE A 133 -4.25 -13.06 -7.83
CA PHE A 133 -3.97 -13.72 -9.11
C PHE A 133 -5.24 -14.10 -9.89
N SER A 134 -6.33 -14.42 -9.18
CA SER A 134 -7.62 -14.73 -9.81
C SER A 134 -8.34 -13.49 -10.34
N HIS A 135 -8.30 -12.37 -9.60
CA HIS A 135 -9.01 -11.15 -9.98
C HIS A 135 -8.26 -10.33 -11.03
N PHE A 136 -6.94 -10.17 -10.85
CA PHE A 136 -6.07 -9.41 -11.75
C PHE A 136 -5.48 -10.34 -12.82
N SER A 137 -4.24 -10.74 -12.67
CA SER A 137 -3.54 -11.64 -13.57
C SER A 137 -2.59 -12.53 -12.78
N GLU A 138 -2.27 -13.73 -13.31
CA GLU A 138 -1.22 -14.59 -12.75
C GLU A 138 0.16 -13.91 -12.75
N ASP A 139 0.35 -12.88 -13.59
CA ASP A 139 1.57 -12.06 -13.65
C ASP A 139 1.56 -10.87 -12.67
N ALA A 140 0.56 -10.77 -11.78
CA ALA A 140 0.49 -9.70 -10.78
C ALA A 140 1.80 -9.61 -9.97
N SER A 141 2.37 -8.42 -9.91
CA SER A 141 3.65 -8.18 -9.22
C SER A 141 3.44 -7.98 -7.73
N ILE A 142 3.87 -8.96 -6.93
CA ILE A 142 3.92 -8.90 -5.46
C ILE A 142 5.39 -9.00 -5.05
N PRO A 143 6.16 -7.90 -5.10
CA PRO A 143 7.60 -7.94 -4.97
C PRO A 143 8.07 -8.17 -3.54
N GLU A 144 9.22 -8.83 -3.39
CA GLU A 144 9.92 -8.95 -2.13
C GLU A 144 10.75 -7.70 -1.82
N SER A 145 11.01 -7.47 -0.53
CA SER A 145 11.84 -6.35 -0.07
C SER A 145 13.23 -6.38 -0.75
N GLY A 146 13.65 -5.24 -1.25
CA GLY A 146 14.92 -5.07 -1.95
C GLY A 146 14.87 -5.40 -3.45
N SER A 147 13.75 -5.87 -3.99
CA SER A 147 13.57 -6.04 -5.44
C SER A 147 13.27 -4.72 -6.14
N LEU A 148 13.40 -4.70 -7.47
CA LEU A 148 13.26 -3.50 -8.31
C LEU A 148 11.91 -2.80 -8.15
N TYR A 149 10.84 -3.59 -8.05
CA TYR A 149 9.46 -3.09 -8.01
C TYR A 149 8.89 -3.01 -6.58
N TYR A 150 9.72 -3.16 -5.55
CA TYR A 150 9.30 -3.06 -4.16
C TYR A 150 9.05 -1.61 -3.71
N GLY A 151 8.06 -1.42 -2.84
CA GLY A 151 7.70 -0.14 -2.27
C GLY A 151 6.91 0.75 -3.23
N TYR A 152 6.61 1.97 -2.81
CA TYR A 152 5.78 2.89 -3.58
C TYR A 152 6.42 3.31 -4.91
N SER A 153 7.72 3.61 -4.90
CA SER A 153 8.46 3.92 -6.12
C SER A 153 8.50 2.72 -7.07
N GLY A 154 8.68 1.51 -6.52
CA GLY A 154 8.75 0.28 -7.30
C GLY A 154 7.42 -0.07 -7.97
N ALA A 155 6.30 0.02 -7.26
CA ALA A 155 4.98 -0.20 -7.85
C ALA A 155 4.67 0.82 -8.97
N LEU A 156 4.99 2.11 -8.75
CA LEU A 156 4.82 3.13 -9.79
C LEU A 156 5.75 2.91 -10.98
N ARG A 157 6.98 2.45 -10.74
CA ARG A 157 7.93 2.09 -11.78
C ARG A 157 7.42 0.91 -12.62
N CYS A 158 6.86 -0.12 -12.02
CA CYS A 158 6.22 -1.26 -12.68
C CYS A 158 5.15 -0.79 -13.68
N LEU A 159 4.28 0.16 -13.27
CA LEU A 159 3.30 0.79 -14.15
C LEU A 159 3.97 1.61 -15.26
N SER A 160 4.98 2.42 -14.93
CA SER A 160 5.63 3.34 -15.87
C SER A 160 6.43 2.62 -16.95
N GLU A 161 7.04 1.49 -16.63
CA GLU A 161 7.81 0.63 -17.56
C GLU A 161 6.90 -0.31 -18.37
N GLY A 162 5.57 -0.33 -18.09
CA GLY A 162 4.60 -1.14 -18.81
C GLY A 162 4.58 -2.62 -18.41
N GLU A 163 5.17 -2.96 -17.25
CA GLU A 163 5.14 -4.32 -16.69
C GLU A 163 3.78 -4.63 -16.01
N GLY A 164 2.99 -3.61 -15.72
CA GLY A 164 1.62 -3.73 -15.23
C GLY A 164 0.74 -2.59 -15.69
N ALA A 165 -0.58 -2.77 -15.59
CA ALA A 165 -1.60 -1.81 -16.00
C ALA A 165 -2.10 -0.93 -14.86
N VAL A 166 -1.89 -1.35 -13.61
CA VAL A 166 -2.30 -0.63 -12.39
C VAL A 166 -1.25 -0.73 -11.31
N ALA A 167 -0.96 0.39 -10.62
CA ALA A 167 -0.09 0.42 -9.45
C ALA A 167 -0.88 0.83 -8.20
N PHE A 168 -0.84 0.01 -7.15
CA PHE A 168 -1.46 0.33 -5.88
C PHE A 168 -0.46 1.06 -4.98
N ALA A 169 -0.75 2.32 -4.67
CA ALA A 169 0.16 3.17 -3.90
C ALA A 169 -0.60 4.27 -3.15
N LYS A 170 0.12 5.07 -2.37
CA LYS A 170 -0.46 6.22 -1.67
C LYS A 170 -0.67 7.42 -2.61
N ASP A 171 -1.54 8.34 -2.17
CA ASP A 171 -1.92 9.58 -2.87
C ASP A 171 -0.72 10.43 -3.34
N SER A 172 0.34 10.52 -2.56
CA SER A 172 1.51 11.35 -2.84
C SER A 172 2.59 10.67 -3.70
N THR A 173 2.37 9.43 -4.17
CA THR A 173 3.44 8.64 -4.81
C THR A 173 3.93 9.27 -6.11
N VAL A 174 3.02 9.66 -7.01
CA VAL A 174 3.42 10.26 -8.30
C VAL A 174 4.15 11.57 -8.08
N ASP A 175 3.65 12.42 -7.18
CA ASP A 175 4.28 13.73 -6.90
C ASP A 175 5.64 13.58 -6.20
N ALA A 176 5.84 12.50 -5.42
CA ALA A 176 7.10 12.25 -4.73
C ALA A 176 8.22 11.74 -5.64
N TYR A 177 7.90 10.98 -6.68
CA TYR A 177 8.92 10.34 -7.55
C TYR A 177 8.93 10.88 -8.98
N CYS A 178 7.79 11.37 -9.47
CA CYS A 178 7.60 11.86 -10.83
C CYS A 178 7.18 13.35 -10.83
N ALA A 179 7.74 14.13 -9.90
CA ALA A 179 7.51 15.56 -9.82
C ALA A 179 7.83 16.26 -11.16
N ALA A 180 7.20 17.41 -11.38
CA ALA A 180 7.43 18.20 -12.59
C ALA A 180 8.84 18.84 -12.65
N ASP A 181 9.55 18.89 -11.50
CA ASP A 181 10.92 19.37 -11.44
C ASP A 181 11.89 18.27 -11.89
N ASP A 182 12.55 18.47 -13.03
CA ASP A 182 13.47 17.51 -13.65
C ASP A 182 14.66 17.11 -12.75
N GLN A 183 14.98 17.86 -11.70
CA GLN A 183 16.11 17.57 -10.81
C GLN A 183 15.82 16.47 -9.77
N GLU A 184 14.56 16.23 -9.45
CA GLU A 184 14.13 15.23 -8.48
C GLU A 184 13.35 14.06 -9.11
N ARG A 185 13.14 14.12 -10.44
CA ARG A 185 12.36 13.13 -11.16
C ARG A 185 13.17 11.86 -11.43
N GLU A 186 12.60 10.74 -11.11
CA GLU A 186 13.19 9.44 -11.46
C GLU A 186 13.18 9.20 -12.98
N THR A 187 14.22 8.55 -13.50
CA THR A 187 14.44 8.39 -14.94
C THR A 187 13.41 7.50 -15.64
N TRP A 188 12.73 6.64 -14.89
CA TRP A 188 11.67 5.75 -15.37
C TRP A 188 10.28 6.43 -15.40
N CYS A 189 10.14 7.62 -14.87
CA CYS A 189 8.87 8.34 -14.83
C CYS A 189 8.38 8.77 -16.23
N LEU A 190 7.10 8.55 -16.47
CA LEU A 190 6.37 9.19 -17.56
C LEU A 190 6.00 10.63 -17.17
N ASP A 191 5.50 11.42 -18.12
CA ASP A 191 4.99 12.75 -17.82
C ASP A 191 3.85 12.69 -16.79
N ARG A 192 3.80 13.69 -15.90
CA ARG A 192 2.88 13.71 -14.74
C ARG A 192 1.42 13.53 -15.14
N ASP A 193 1.01 14.08 -16.26
CA ASP A 193 -0.34 14.03 -16.83
C ASP A 193 -0.70 12.64 -17.43
N ARG A 194 0.28 11.75 -17.56
CA ARG A 194 0.02 10.36 -17.95
C ARG A 194 -0.59 9.53 -16.81
N TYR A 195 -0.40 9.94 -15.56
CA TYR A 195 -0.89 9.21 -14.40
C TYR A 195 -2.24 9.73 -13.94
N VAL A 196 -3.20 8.83 -13.78
CA VAL A 196 -4.53 9.08 -13.24
C VAL A 196 -4.69 8.32 -11.94
N ALA A 197 -5.07 9.01 -10.87
CA ALA A 197 -5.47 8.38 -9.63
C ALA A 197 -6.96 8.03 -9.70
N LEU A 198 -7.30 6.77 -9.54
CA LEU A 198 -8.69 6.36 -9.34
C LEU A 198 -9.19 6.85 -7.97
N PRO A 199 -10.50 6.87 -7.71
CA PRO A 199 -11.03 7.22 -6.39
C PRO A 199 -10.33 6.48 -5.25
N ALA A 200 -10.14 7.14 -4.11
CA ALA A 200 -9.45 6.54 -2.98
C ALA A 200 -10.18 5.31 -2.43
N PHE A 201 -9.47 4.23 -2.18
CA PHE A 201 -10.00 3.02 -1.53
C PHE A 201 -10.31 3.26 -0.05
N GLY A 202 -9.50 4.09 0.60
CA GLY A 202 -9.57 4.37 2.02
C GLY A 202 -8.31 5.07 2.51
N GLN A 203 -8.22 5.24 3.83
CA GLN A 203 -7.11 5.91 4.49
C GLN A 203 -6.36 4.95 5.41
N ALA A 204 -5.04 5.08 5.44
CA ALA A 204 -4.17 4.42 6.41
C ALA A 204 -3.53 5.47 7.33
N PRO A 205 -3.35 5.18 8.63
CA PRO A 205 -2.56 6.05 9.51
C PRO A 205 -1.12 6.12 9.01
N SER A 206 -0.50 7.29 9.07
CA SER A 206 0.91 7.43 8.76
C SER A 206 1.74 6.90 9.93
N HIS A 207 2.40 5.79 9.69
CA HIS A 207 3.35 5.10 10.59
C HIS A 207 3.20 5.46 12.08
N PRO A 208 2.22 4.90 12.81
CA PRO A 208 2.10 5.13 14.23
C PRO A 208 3.31 4.56 14.99
N LEU A 209 3.78 5.30 15.98
CA LEU A 209 4.75 4.83 16.96
C LEU A 209 4.02 3.97 17.98
N MET A 210 4.23 2.68 17.91
CA MET A 210 3.57 1.68 18.75
C MET A 210 4.48 1.24 19.89
N TYR A 211 3.87 0.88 21.02
CA TYR A 211 4.54 0.31 22.18
C TYR A 211 3.64 -0.75 22.84
N LEU A 212 4.25 -1.67 23.60
CA LEU A 212 3.50 -2.64 24.40
C LEU A 212 3.03 -1.98 25.69
N SER A 213 1.72 -1.90 25.88
CA SER A 213 1.16 -1.40 27.14
C SER A 213 1.37 -2.43 28.26
N LEU A 214 2.20 -2.08 29.24
CA LEU A 214 2.45 -2.93 30.42
C LEU A 214 1.36 -2.84 31.50
N ILE A 215 0.27 -2.11 31.23
CA ILE A 215 -0.80 -1.88 32.21
C ILE A 215 -1.63 -3.17 32.46
N HIS A 216 -1.46 -4.19 31.67
CA HIS A 216 -2.17 -5.47 31.79
C HIS A 216 -1.33 -6.60 32.42
N ILE A 217 -0.19 -6.29 33.04
CA ILE A 217 0.58 -7.26 33.83
C ILE A 217 0.15 -7.21 35.31
#